data_b304c7037f8efa3a48bd020d9d935f91
#
_entry.id   b304c7037f8efa3a48bd020d9d935f91
#
_cell.length_a   1.000
_cell.length_b   1.000
_cell.length_c   1.000
_cell.angle_alpha   90.00
_cell.angle_beta   90.00
_cell.angle_gamma   90.00
#
_symmetry.space_group_name_H-M   'P 1'
#
loop_
_entity.id
_entity.type
_entity.pdbx_description
1 polymer ?
#
loop_
_entity_poly.entity_id
_entity_poly.type
_entity_poly.pdbx_seq_one_letter_code
_entity_poly.pdbx_strand_id
1 'polypeptide(L)'
;YDLPIYINKFEANFWKKKYDNLITTSSNDSFSLGKSSISSIHTPGHTPGSCCYTFDENLIAGDTLFVFGCGRCDLHGGNPEEMYNSLKNLKANLSRNTIIMPGHNYSIKRQSTIGEEITGNPFFSFDNLKDFVQYRMHDHDKTRQEPYAPITLG
;
A
#
# COMPACT_ATOMS: atom_id res chain seq x y z
N TYR A 1 -2.34 -10.93 -26.22
CA TYR A 1 -2.36 -12.12 -25.37
C TYR A 1 -3.69 -12.17 -24.66
N ASP A 2 -4.38 -13.32 -24.68
CA ASP A 2 -5.62 -13.55 -23.96
C ASP A 2 -5.30 -14.05 -22.54
N LEU A 3 -4.77 -13.15 -21.72
CA LEU A 3 -4.39 -13.43 -20.34
C LEU A 3 -5.43 -12.89 -19.37
N PRO A 4 -5.70 -13.57 -18.25
CA PRO A 4 -6.60 -13.07 -17.24
C PRO A 4 -6.06 -11.78 -16.59
N ILE A 5 -6.94 -10.81 -16.37
CA ILE A 5 -6.63 -9.55 -15.67
C ILE A 5 -7.28 -9.61 -14.30
N TYR A 6 -6.48 -9.73 -13.26
CA TYR A 6 -6.97 -9.71 -11.88
C TYR A 6 -7.05 -8.26 -11.37
N ILE A 7 -8.20 -7.87 -10.85
CA ILE A 7 -8.43 -6.54 -10.29
C ILE A 7 -9.34 -6.64 -9.07
N ASN A 8 -9.12 -5.80 -8.08
CA ASN A 8 -10.05 -5.73 -6.95
C ASN A 8 -11.44 -5.25 -7.41
N LYS A 9 -12.50 -5.86 -6.87
CA LYS A 9 -13.89 -5.55 -7.24
C LYS A 9 -14.27 -4.08 -7.05
N PHE A 10 -13.72 -3.42 -6.03
CA PHE A 10 -13.98 -2.00 -5.78
C PHE A 10 -13.28 -1.12 -6.81
N GLU A 11 -12.07 -1.50 -7.26
CA GLU A 11 -11.34 -0.80 -8.31
C GLU A 11 -12.04 -0.97 -9.67
N ALA A 12 -12.48 -2.20 -10.00
CA ALA A 12 -13.26 -2.45 -11.20
C ALA A 12 -14.55 -1.61 -11.25
N ASN A 13 -15.26 -1.53 -10.13
CA ASN A 13 -16.47 -0.73 -10.01
C ASN A 13 -16.20 0.79 -10.10
N PHE A 14 -15.12 1.25 -9.49
CA PHE A 14 -14.72 2.65 -9.48
C PHE A 14 -14.41 3.16 -10.89
N TRP A 15 -13.58 2.43 -11.65
CA TRP A 15 -13.20 2.81 -13.01
C TRP A 15 -14.22 2.47 -14.07
N LYS A 16 -15.20 1.59 -13.77
CA LYS A 16 -16.26 1.13 -14.70
C LYS A 16 -15.71 0.57 -16.02
N LYS A 17 -14.47 0.12 -16.04
CA LYS A 17 -13.86 -0.51 -17.22
C LYS A 17 -14.30 -1.96 -17.31
N LYS A 18 -14.63 -2.40 -18.53
CA LYS A 18 -15.00 -3.78 -18.83
C LYS A 18 -13.95 -4.35 -19.79
N TYR A 19 -13.47 -5.53 -19.43
CA TYR A 19 -12.59 -6.35 -20.27
C TYR A 19 -13.13 -7.78 -20.21
N ASP A 20 -13.11 -8.49 -21.35
CA ASP A 20 -13.71 -9.84 -21.44
C ASP A 20 -12.99 -10.86 -20.55
N ASN A 21 -11.71 -10.64 -20.28
CA ASN A 21 -10.86 -11.50 -19.46
C ASN A 21 -10.62 -10.96 -18.02
N LEU A 22 -11.50 -10.06 -17.53
CA LEU A 22 -11.40 -9.47 -16.21
C LEU A 22 -11.91 -10.45 -15.14
N ILE A 23 -11.06 -10.70 -14.16
CA ILE A 23 -11.37 -11.48 -12.96
C ILE A 23 -11.33 -10.56 -11.75
N THR A 24 -12.48 -10.36 -11.10
CA THR A 24 -12.52 -9.53 -9.90
C THR A 24 -12.08 -10.32 -8.67
N THR A 25 -11.25 -9.69 -7.85
CA THR A 25 -10.74 -10.25 -6.60
C THR A 25 -11.29 -9.53 -5.38
N SER A 26 -11.28 -10.22 -4.25
CA SER A 26 -11.54 -9.72 -2.91
C SER A 26 -10.29 -9.84 -2.04
N SER A 27 -10.31 -9.28 -0.84
CA SER A 27 -9.21 -9.47 0.11
C SER A 27 -9.05 -10.96 0.44
N ASN A 28 -7.79 -11.40 0.54
CA ASN A 28 -7.37 -12.78 0.80
C ASN A 28 -7.63 -13.77 -0.35
N ASP A 29 -8.08 -13.32 -1.51
CA ASP A 29 -8.11 -14.18 -2.68
C ASP A 29 -6.67 -14.51 -3.10
N SER A 30 -6.46 -15.75 -3.51
CA SER A 30 -5.17 -16.25 -3.97
C SER A 30 -5.26 -16.77 -5.39
N PHE A 31 -4.22 -16.58 -6.16
CA PHE A 31 -4.10 -17.10 -7.51
C PHE A 31 -2.67 -17.60 -7.77
N SER A 32 -2.54 -18.54 -8.69
CA SER A 32 -1.26 -19.14 -9.03
C SER A 32 -0.57 -18.41 -10.17
N LEU A 33 0.73 -18.16 -10.02
CA LEU A 33 1.61 -17.70 -11.08
C LEU A 33 2.77 -18.71 -11.22
N GLY A 34 2.66 -19.62 -12.15
CA GLY A 34 3.56 -20.75 -12.25
C GLY A 34 3.50 -21.64 -11.01
N LYS A 35 4.60 -21.72 -10.25
CA LYS A 35 4.68 -22.49 -9.00
C LYS A 35 4.43 -21.65 -7.74
N SER A 36 4.33 -20.34 -7.88
CA SER A 36 4.11 -19.40 -6.77
C SER A 36 2.63 -19.14 -6.55
N SER A 37 2.23 -18.99 -5.30
CA SER A 37 0.91 -18.51 -4.91
C SER A 37 1.00 -17.03 -4.54
N ILE A 38 0.12 -16.23 -5.14
CA ILE A 38 0.01 -14.80 -4.86
C ILE A 38 -1.30 -14.57 -4.12
N SER A 39 -1.26 -13.87 -2.99
CA SER A 39 -2.45 -13.51 -2.23
C SER A 39 -2.67 -12.02 -2.23
N SER A 40 -3.92 -11.59 -2.39
CA SER A 40 -4.31 -10.17 -2.39
C SER A 40 -4.68 -9.72 -0.98
N ILE A 41 -4.26 -8.51 -0.61
CA ILE A 41 -4.68 -7.80 0.60
C ILE A 41 -5.34 -6.51 0.13
N HIS A 42 -6.63 -6.33 0.39
CA HIS A 42 -7.31 -5.08 0.10
C HIS A 42 -6.81 -3.98 1.04
N THR A 43 -6.23 -2.93 0.45
CA THR A 43 -5.60 -1.81 1.17
C THR A 43 -6.09 -0.48 0.61
N PRO A 44 -7.39 -0.15 0.80
CA PRO A 44 -7.96 1.09 0.27
C PRO A 44 -7.31 2.32 0.91
N GLY A 45 -7.42 3.46 0.23
CA GLY A 45 -6.93 4.75 0.72
C GLY A 45 -6.28 5.60 -0.35
N HIS A 46 -5.44 5.03 -1.22
CA HIS A 46 -4.99 5.71 -2.44
C HIS A 46 -6.08 5.69 -3.51
N THR A 47 -6.67 4.52 -3.74
CA THR A 47 -7.92 4.32 -4.47
C THR A 47 -8.84 3.39 -3.68
N PRO A 48 -10.16 3.32 -4.00
CA PRO A 48 -11.09 2.46 -3.28
C PRO A 48 -10.77 0.97 -3.40
N GLY A 49 -10.12 0.56 -4.47
CA GLY A 49 -9.78 -0.83 -4.73
C GLY A 49 -8.29 -1.12 -4.67
N SER A 50 -7.47 -0.24 -4.11
CA SER A 50 -6.04 -0.47 -3.93
C SER A 50 -5.79 -1.79 -3.21
N CYS A 51 -4.82 -2.57 -3.71
CA CYS A 51 -4.41 -3.84 -3.15
C CYS A 51 -2.90 -3.94 -3.06
N CYS A 52 -2.43 -4.56 -1.98
CA CYS A 52 -1.11 -5.15 -1.91
C CYS A 52 -1.19 -6.63 -2.26
N TYR A 53 -0.09 -7.19 -2.75
CA TYR A 53 0.00 -8.61 -3.08
C TYR A 53 1.20 -9.23 -2.37
N THR A 54 0.96 -10.36 -1.70
CA THR A 54 2.03 -11.12 -1.03
C THR A 54 2.38 -12.37 -1.83
N PHE A 55 3.66 -12.67 -1.92
CA PHE A 55 4.19 -13.93 -2.40
C PHE A 55 5.52 -14.21 -1.66
N ASP A 56 5.65 -15.41 -1.13
CA ASP A 56 6.75 -15.76 -0.24
C ASP A 56 6.90 -14.72 0.88
N GLU A 57 8.09 -14.16 1.09
CA GLU A 57 8.35 -13.08 2.06
C GLU A 57 8.30 -11.67 1.44
N ASN A 58 7.62 -11.50 0.31
CA ASN A 58 7.56 -10.23 -0.40
C ASN A 58 6.15 -9.63 -0.39
N LEU A 59 6.09 -8.29 -0.38
CA LEU A 59 4.89 -7.48 -0.52
C LEU A 59 5.04 -6.53 -1.71
N ILE A 60 4.29 -6.75 -2.79
CA ILE A 60 4.09 -5.73 -3.82
C ILE A 60 3.08 -4.75 -3.27
N ALA A 61 3.54 -3.57 -2.89
CA ALA A 61 2.75 -2.60 -2.12
C ALA A 61 2.03 -1.55 -2.97
N GLY A 62 2.37 -1.45 -4.26
CA GLY A 62 1.80 -0.42 -5.14
C GLY A 62 1.93 0.97 -4.53
N ASP A 63 0.84 1.74 -4.61
CA ASP A 63 0.76 3.09 -4.05
C ASP A 63 0.11 3.14 -2.65
N THR A 64 0.05 2.00 -1.97
CA THR A 64 -0.35 1.96 -0.56
C THR A 64 0.81 2.32 0.35
N LEU A 65 1.96 1.64 0.19
CA LEU A 65 3.12 1.79 1.07
C LEU A 65 4.38 1.99 0.23
N PHE A 66 5.07 3.11 0.45
CA PHE A 66 6.39 3.40 -0.09
C PHE A 66 7.46 3.18 0.98
N VAL A 67 8.70 3.07 0.55
CA VAL A 67 9.81 3.05 1.49
C VAL A 67 9.87 4.41 2.22
N PHE A 68 9.60 4.40 3.52
CA PHE A 68 9.48 5.54 4.43
C PHE A 68 8.39 6.55 4.02
N GLY A 69 7.32 6.08 3.39
CA GLY A 69 6.21 6.90 2.97
C GLY A 69 4.93 6.11 2.73
N CYS A 70 3.87 6.78 2.32
CA CYS A 70 2.64 6.16 1.82
C CYS A 70 2.06 6.96 0.66
N GLY A 71 1.13 6.34 -0.07
CA GLY A 71 0.42 6.96 -1.17
C GLY A 71 -0.39 8.19 -0.76
N ARG A 72 -0.59 9.09 -1.71
CA ARG A 72 -1.48 10.24 -1.51
C ARG A 72 -2.94 9.80 -1.45
N CYS A 73 -3.74 10.58 -0.71
CA CYS A 73 -5.15 10.27 -0.48
C CYS A 73 -6.10 11.40 -0.94
N ASP A 74 -5.57 12.40 -1.61
CA ASP A 74 -6.29 13.60 -2.06
C ASP A 74 -6.76 13.54 -3.51
N LEU A 75 -6.49 12.43 -4.21
CA LEU A 75 -7.02 12.18 -5.55
C LEU A 75 -8.46 11.68 -5.49
N HIS A 76 -9.16 11.72 -6.63
CA HIS A 76 -10.50 11.18 -6.75
C HIS A 76 -10.55 9.71 -6.30
N GLY A 77 -11.40 9.41 -5.34
CA GLY A 77 -11.50 8.08 -4.69
C GLY A 77 -10.51 7.83 -3.56
N GLY A 78 -9.59 8.78 -3.30
CA GLY A 78 -8.67 8.67 -2.16
C GLY A 78 -9.37 8.90 -0.83
N ASN A 79 -8.90 8.21 0.22
CA ASN A 79 -9.46 8.29 1.57
C ASN A 79 -8.36 8.07 2.63
N PRO A 80 -7.98 9.12 3.38
CA PRO A 80 -6.91 9.00 4.37
C PRO A 80 -7.28 8.12 5.58
N GLU A 81 -8.56 8.00 5.94
CA GLU A 81 -9.01 7.14 7.03
C GLU A 81 -8.84 5.66 6.64
N GLU A 82 -9.20 5.31 5.40
CA GLU A 82 -8.96 3.97 4.87
C GLU A 82 -7.46 3.66 4.76
N MET A 83 -6.65 4.64 4.32
CA MET A 83 -5.18 4.49 4.27
C MET A 83 -4.61 4.18 5.65
N TYR A 84 -5.03 4.91 6.68
CA TYR A 84 -4.62 4.66 8.07
C TYR A 84 -4.90 3.22 8.49
N ASN A 85 -6.13 2.75 8.24
CA ASN A 85 -6.53 1.38 8.58
C ASN A 85 -5.75 0.34 7.79
N SER A 86 -5.52 0.60 6.51
CA SER A 86 -4.72 -0.26 5.63
C SER A 86 -3.28 -0.41 6.14
N LEU A 87 -2.62 0.70 6.48
CA LEU A 87 -1.26 0.68 7.02
C LEU A 87 -1.18 0.00 8.38
N LYS A 88 -2.16 0.22 9.27
CA LYS A 88 -2.26 -0.51 10.55
C LYS A 88 -2.42 -2.01 10.34
N ASN A 89 -3.23 -2.41 9.37
CA ASN A 89 -3.43 -3.82 9.04
C ASN A 89 -2.11 -4.47 8.54
N LEU A 90 -1.40 -3.81 7.63
CA LEU A 90 -0.10 -4.31 7.15
C LEU A 90 0.92 -4.43 8.29
N LYS A 91 1.02 -3.39 9.14
CA LYS A 91 1.90 -3.36 10.32
C LYS A 91 1.62 -4.51 11.29
N ALA A 92 0.35 -4.85 11.51
CA ALA A 92 -0.07 -5.83 12.51
C ALA A 92 0.05 -7.29 12.02
N ASN A 93 -0.15 -7.54 10.72
CA ASN A 93 -0.34 -8.89 10.20
C ASN A 93 0.80 -9.41 9.34
N LEU A 94 1.74 -8.57 8.93
CA LEU A 94 2.90 -9.01 8.14
C LEU A 94 4.14 -9.24 9.04
N SER A 95 4.95 -10.20 8.63
CA SER A 95 6.26 -10.44 9.26
C SER A 95 7.14 -9.19 9.14
N ARG A 96 7.91 -8.89 10.20
CA ARG A 96 8.90 -7.81 10.16
C ARG A 96 9.95 -7.98 9.06
N ASN A 97 10.19 -9.21 8.61
CA ASN A 97 11.14 -9.54 7.54
C ASN A 97 10.53 -9.41 6.14
N THR A 98 9.22 -9.20 6.01
CA THR A 98 8.56 -9.03 4.71
C THR A 98 9.18 -7.86 3.95
N ILE A 99 9.70 -8.14 2.76
CA ILE A 99 10.32 -7.15 1.88
C ILE A 99 9.24 -6.36 1.14
N ILE A 100 9.33 -5.04 1.18
CA ILE A 100 8.40 -4.14 0.52
C ILE A 100 8.93 -3.75 -0.86
N MET A 101 8.09 -3.94 -1.88
CA MET A 101 8.30 -3.53 -3.26
C MET A 101 7.27 -2.46 -3.62
N PRO A 102 7.61 -1.16 -3.53
CA PRO A 102 6.68 -0.07 -3.76
C PRO A 102 6.42 0.17 -5.25
N GLY A 103 5.31 0.86 -5.57
CA GLY A 103 4.99 1.29 -6.93
C GLY A 103 5.94 2.37 -7.47
N HIS A 104 6.55 3.16 -6.59
CA HIS A 104 7.46 4.25 -6.92
C HIS A 104 8.72 4.25 -6.05
N ASN A 105 9.84 4.67 -6.66
CA ASN A 105 11.12 4.83 -5.97
C ASN A 105 11.31 6.29 -5.53
N TYR A 106 10.71 6.67 -4.42
CA TYR A 106 10.82 8.02 -3.84
C TYR A 106 11.87 8.13 -2.73
N SER A 107 12.45 7.00 -2.31
CA SER A 107 13.32 6.95 -1.13
C SER A 107 14.80 6.84 -1.51
N ILE A 108 15.65 7.03 -0.49
CA ILE A 108 17.10 6.72 -0.54
C ILE A 108 17.37 5.24 -0.78
N LYS A 109 16.41 4.36 -0.55
CA LYS A 109 16.47 2.92 -0.80
C LYS A 109 15.41 2.51 -1.82
N ARG A 110 15.68 1.45 -2.59
CA ARG A 110 14.71 0.91 -3.55
C ARG A 110 13.67 -0.01 -2.89
N GLN A 111 14.01 -0.61 -1.77
CA GLN A 111 13.18 -1.52 -0.99
C GLN A 111 13.52 -1.42 0.49
N SER A 112 12.61 -1.83 1.34
CA SER A 112 12.77 -1.94 2.79
C SER A 112 12.06 -3.18 3.30
N THR A 113 12.01 -3.35 4.62
CA THR A 113 11.21 -4.39 5.26
C THR A 113 10.12 -3.75 6.13
N ILE A 114 9.06 -4.51 6.44
CA ILE A 114 8.04 -4.06 7.41
C ILE A 114 8.69 -3.64 8.73
N GLY A 115 9.76 -4.31 9.16
CA GLY A 115 10.50 -3.95 10.36
C GLY A 115 11.17 -2.59 10.27
N GLU A 116 11.76 -2.25 9.11
CA GLU A 116 12.35 -0.93 8.87
C GLU A 116 11.27 0.16 8.80
N GLU A 117 10.13 -0.13 8.17
CA GLU A 117 9.00 0.80 8.10
C GLU A 117 8.41 1.08 9.49
N ILE A 118 8.25 0.07 10.34
CA ILE A 118 7.78 0.26 11.73
C ILE A 118 8.67 1.24 12.49
N THR A 119 9.97 1.25 12.21
CA THR A 119 10.93 2.08 12.92
C THR A 119 11.12 3.46 12.29
N GLY A 120 11.08 3.53 10.95
CA GLY A 120 11.51 4.72 10.22
C GLY A 120 10.42 5.42 9.40
N ASN A 121 9.26 4.79 9.17
CA ASN A 121 8.20 5.40 8.38
C ASN A 121 7.34 6.33 9.26
N PRO A 122 7.24 7.65 8.96
CA PRO A 122 6.44 8.58 9.74
C PRO A 122 4.97 8.17 9.82
N PHE A 123 4.42 7.53 8.79
CA PHE A 123 3.02 7.12 8.75
C PHE A 123 2.71 5.91 9.65
N PHE A 124 3.72 5.17 10.08
CA PHE A 124 3.57 4.06 11.04
C PHE A 124 3.67 4.53 12.51
N SER A 125 4.05 5.78 12.75
CA SER A 125 4.19 6.34 14.11
C SER A 125 2.89 6.88 14.72
N PHE A 126 1.83 7.05 13.92
CA PHE A 126 0.57 7.61 14.42
C PHE A 126 -0.27 6.57 15.18
N ASP A 127 -0.60 6.89 16.42
CA ASP A 127 -1.46 6.03 17.25
C ASP A 127 -2.95 6.32 17.06
N ASN A 128 -3.31 7.48 16.53
CA ASN A 128 -4.69 7.86 16.31
C ASN A 128 -4.94 8.38 14.88
N LEU A 129 -6.19 8.20 14.45
CA LEU A 129 -6.64 8.54 13.11
C LEU A 129 -6.54 10.05 12.80
N LYS A 130 -6.91 10.89 13.77
CA LYS A 130 -6.98 12.35 13.55
C LYS A 130 -5.62 12.93 13.17
N ASP A 131 -4.57 12.56 13.90
CA ASP A 131 -3.22 13.06 13.69
C ASP A 131 -2.64 12.51 12.37
N PHE A 132 -2.93 11.24 12.04
CA PHE A 132 -2.56 10.68 10.75
C PHE A 132 -3.19 11.45 9.59
N VAL A 133 -4.52 11.70 9.65
CA VAL A 133 -5.24 12.44 8.61
C VAL A 133 -4.69 13.87 8.48
N GLN A 134 -4.46 14.56 9.60
CA GLN A 134 -3.87 15.90 9.60
C GLN A 134 -2.50 15.88 8.91
N TYR A 135 -1.64 14.94 9.30
CA TYR A 135 -0.31 14.83 8.71
C TYR A 135 -0.37 14.49 7.22
N ARG A 136 -1.14 13.43 6.82
CA ARG A 136 -1.21 13.01 5.42
C ARG A 136 -1.76 14.10 4.50
N MET A 137 -2.83 14.81 4.93
CA MET A 137 -3.56 15.73 4.06
C MET A 137 -3.03 17.16 4.08
N HIS A 138 -2.32 17.58 5.14
CA HIS A 138 -1.98 18.99 5.33
C HIS A 138 -0.50 19.26 5.58
N ASP A 139 0.23 18.34 6.23
CA ASP A 139 1.56 18.62 6.73
C ASP A 139 2.66 17.91 5.96
N HIS A 140 2.46 16.65 5.56
CA HIS A 140 3.48 15.81 4.94
C HIS A 140 4.13 16.48 3.71
N ASP A 141 3.34 16.97 2.77
CA ASP A 141 3.86 17.54 1.52
C ASP A 141 4.63 18.86 1.72
N LYS A 142 4.47 19.51 2.91
CA LYS A 142 5.21 20.72 3.29
C LYS A 142 6.50 20.42 4.06
N THR A 143 6.55 19.25 4.71
CA THR A 143 7.63 18.91 5.67
C THR A 143 8.46 17.70 5.27
N ARG A 144 8.03 16.94 4.26
CA ARG A 144 8.70 15.71 3.82
C ARG A 144 10.11 16.00 3.31
N GLN A 145 11.01 15.09 3.60
CA GLN A 145 12.33 15.06 2.97
C GLN A 145 12.24 14.40 1.59
N GLU A 146 12.98 14.90 0.63
CA GLU A 146 13.16 14.28 -0.68
C GLU A 146 14.65 14.06 -0.94
N PRO A 147 15.07 12.81 -1.21
CA PRO A 147 14.28 11.56 -1.21
C PRO A 147 13.80 11.19 0.20
N TYR A 148 12.74 10.34 0.29
CA TYR A 148 12.22 9.85 1.56
C TYR A 148 13.32 9.12 2.33
N ALA A 149 13.42 9.40 3.62
CA ALA A 149 14.38 8.80 4.54
C ALA A 149 13.69 8.42 5.86
N PRO A 150 14.25 7.49 6.63
CA PRO A 150 13.68 7.13 7.91
C PRO A 150 13.69 8.32 8.87
N ILE A 151 12.58 8.48 9.62
CA ILE A 151 12.57 9.42 10.73
C ILE A 151 13.41 8.86 11.88
N THR A 152 14.10 9.74 12.59
CA THR A 152 14.75 9.41 13.85
C THR A 152 13.71 9.66 14.96
N LEU A 153 13.20 8.58 15.56
CA LEU A 153 12.42 8.73 16.79
C LEU A 153 13.41 9.11 17.90
N GLY A 154 13.33 10.35 18.34
CA GLY A 154 14.14 10.90 19.45
C GLY A 154 13.80 10.22 20.77
#